data_53263b8a7724304ea2f844594e13246c
#
_entry.id   53263b8a7724304ea2f844594e13246c
#
_cell.length_a   1.000
_cell.length_b   1.000
_cell.length_c   1.000
_cell.angle_alpha   90.00
_cell.angle_beta   90.00
_cell.angle_gamma   90.00
#
_symmetry.space_group_name_H-M   'P 1'
#
loop_
_entity.id
_entity.type
_entity.pdbx_description
1 polymer ?
#
loop_
_entity_poly.entity_id
_entity_poly.type
_entity_poly.pdbx_seq_one_letter_code
_entity_poly.pdbx_strand_id
1 'polypeptide(L)'
;MTLTAGDPAPDVLAPNQDAEVVAPAFDDPTVVYFYPRDDTPGCTIEATQFEQEYESYREAGVTVYGVSTDDVDSHRAFADQEGLDFDLLADPDSEVADAFGVSTESGAAARTTFVISDGAIQRVYTGVDPDGHARAVLGDALDADLATVED
;
A
#
# COMPACT_ATOMS: atom_id res chain seq x y z
N MET A 1 8.33 -8.22 -14.32
CA MET A 1 9.43 -7.42 -13.77
C MET A 1 8.87 -6.33 -12.89
N THR A 2 9.31 -6.22 -11.64
CA THR A 2 8.83 -5.24 -10.68
C THR A 2 9.25 -3.83 -11.12
N LEU A 3 8.34 -2.86 -11.05
CA LEU A 3 8.65 -1.47 -11.35
C LEU A 3 9.68 -0.94 -10.34
N THR A 4 10.46 0.03 -10.76
CA THR A 4 11.54 0.61 -9.95
C THR A 4 11.41 2.13 -9.88
N ALA A 5 12.21 2.75 -9.01
CA ALA A 5 12.24 4.20 -8.88
C ALA A 5 12.54 4.85 -10.23
N GLY A 6 11.76 5.85 -10.60
CA GLY A 6 11.82 6.54 -11.87
C GLY A 6 10.81 6.06 -12.90
N ASP A 7 10.21 4.87 -12.70
CA ASP A 7 9.18 4.38 -13.63
C ASP A 7 7.88 5.15 -13.41
N PRO A 8 7.09 5.37 -14.49
CA PRO A 8 5.75 5.94 -14.33
C PRO A 8 4.87 5.04 -13.48
N ALA A 9 4.06 5.64 -12.60
CA ALA A 9 3.07 4.89 -11.85
C ALA A 9 1.94 4.46 -12.80
N PRO A 10 1.51 3.18 -12.75
CA PRO A 10 0.44 2.70 -13.62
C PRO A 10 -0.92 3.22 -13.18
N ASP A 11 -1.84 3.41 -14.13
CA ASP A 11 -3.23 3.70 -13.82
C ASP A 11 -3.91 2.40 -13.42
N VAL A 12 -4.44 2.33 -12.22
CA VAL A 12 -5.11 1.13 -11.70
C VAL A 12 -6.46 1.48 -11.09
N LEU A 13 -7.37 0.50 -11.09
CA LEU A 13 -8.67 0.59 -10.45
C LEU A 13 -8.89 -0.68 -9.65
N ALA A 14 -9.40 -0.54 -8.43
CA ALA A 14 -9.76 -1.69 -7.63
C ALA A 14 -10.81 -1.29 -6.58
N PRO A 15 -11.71 -2.21 -6.20
CA PRO A 15 -12.64 -1.91 -5.12
C PRO A 15 -11.94 -1.96 -3.77
N ASN A 16 -12.36 -1.07 -2.87
CA ASN A 16 -11.88 -1.09 -1.49
C ASN A 16 -12.75 -2.02 -0.62
N GLN A 17 -12.52 -2.03 0.69
CA GLN A 17 -13.26 -2.87 1.63
C GLN A 17 -14.75 -2.53 1.72
N ASP A 18 -15.17 -1.38 1.23
CA ASP A 18 -16.57 -0.96 1.18
C ASP A 18 -17.19 -1.19 -0.21
N ALA A 19 -16.51 -1.92 -1.08
CA ALA A 19 -16.90 -2.19 -2.46
C ALA A 19 -16.99 -0.94 -3.34
N GLU A 20 -16.33 0.13 -2.93
CA GLU A 20 -16.24 1.36 -3.72
C GLU A 20 -15.01 1.27 -4.63
N VAL A 21 -15.18 1.55 -5.91
CA VAL A 21 -14.06 1.54 -6.86
C VAL A 21 -13.15 2.74 -6.61
N VAL A 22 -11.87 2.47 -6.39
CA VAL A 22 -10.86 3.48 -6.13
C VAL A 22 -9.90 3.55 -7.31
N ALA A 23 -9.66 4.78 -7.79
CA ALA A 23 -8.64 5.09 -8.78
C ALA A 23 -7.60 5.98 -8.08
N PRO A 24 -6.51 5.41 -7.55
CA PRO A 24 -5.52 6.21 -6.82
C PRO A 24 -4.96 7.35 -7.67
N ALA A 25 -4.86 8.55 -7.07
CA ALA A 25 -4.27 9.72 -7.70
C ALA A 25 -2.77 9.77 -7.35
N PHE A 26 -1.95 9.27 -8.24
CA PHE A 26 -0.51 9.15 -7.97
C PHE A 26 0.28 10.44 -8.19
N ASP A 27 -0.38 11.55 -8.50
CA ASP A 27 0.25 12.87 -8.52
C ASP A 27 0.65 13.33 -7.12
N ASP A 28 -0.16 12.95 -6.13
CA ASP A 28 0.09 13.25 -4.73
C ASP A 28 0.91 12.13 -4.07
N PRO A 29 1.66 12.43 -3.01
CA PRO A 29 2.43 11.39 -2.31
C PRO A 29 1.53 10.25 -1.83
N THR A 30 1.89 9.03 -2.23
CA THR A 30 1.08 7.83 -1.98
C THR A 30 1.99 6.66 -1.63
N VAL A 31 1.58 5.85 -0.65
CA VAL A 31 2.22 4.58 -0.34
C VAL A 31 1.26 3.47 -0.73
N VAL A 32 1.72 2.56 -1.60
CA VAL A 32 0.98 1.35 -1.96
C VAL A 32 1.80 0.17 -1.46
N TYR A 33 1.26 -0.57 -0.50
CA TYR A 33 1.96 -1.75 -0.02
C TYR A 33 1.19 -3.02 -0.41
N PHE A 34 1.90 -3.95 -1.04
CA PHE A 34 1.37 -5.25 -1.40
C PHE A 34 1.70 -6.24 -0.29
N TYR A 35 0.73 -7.06 0.11
CA TYR A 35 0.93 -8.06 1.14
C TYR A 35 0.26 -9.37 0.74
N PRO A 36 0.72 -10.51 1.29
CA PRO A 36 0.27 -11.82 0.83
C PRO A 36 -1.21 -12.12 1.10
N ARG A 37 -1.69 -11.87 2.31
CA ARG A 37 -3.05 -12.32 2.66
C ARG A 37 -3.55 -11.65 3.94
N ASP A 38 -4.85 -11.30 3.95
CA ASP A 38 -5.53 -10.79 5.15
C ASP A 38 -5.45 -11.79 6.30
N ASP A 39 -5.43 -11.27 7.52
CA ASP A 39 -5.56 -12.03 8.76
C ASP A 39 -4.46 -13.10 8.95
N THR A 40 -3.27 -12.83 8.43
CA THR A 40 -2.07 -13.62 8.73
C THR A 40 -1.19 -12.82 9.69
N PRO A 41 -0.33 -13.48 10.53
CA PRO A 41 0.44 -12.75 11.55
C PRO A 41 1.27 -11.60 11.00
N GLY A 42 2.05 -11.80 9.95
CA GLY A 42 2.90 -10.74 9.37
C GLY A 42 2.09 -9.62 8.74
N CYS A 43 1.02 -9.95 8.02
CA CYS A 43 0.16 -8.94 7.38
C CYS A 43 -0.62 -8.15 8.42
N THR A 44 -1.04 -8.78 9.51
CA THR A 44 -1.70 -8.09 10.61
C THR A 44 -0.75 -7.10 11.29
N ILE A 45 0.50 -7.48 11.53
CA ILE A 45 1.52 -6.58 12.07
C ILE A 45 1.72 -5.37 11.15
N GLU A 46 1.89 -5.61 9.87
CA GLU A 46 2.11 -4.55 8.89
C GLU A 46 0.91 -3.59 8.84
N ALA A 47 -0.30 -4.12 8.72
CA ALA A 47 -1.51 -3.31 8.63
C ALA A 47 -1.75 -2.49 9.90
N THR A 48 -1.59 -3.09 11.08
CA THR A 48 -1.80 -2.37 12.34
C THR A 48 -0.74 -1.30 12.57
N GLN A 49 0.48 -1.51 12.10
CA GLN A 49 1.52 -0.47 12.21
C GLN A 49 1.27 0.68 11.23
N PHE A 50 0.81 0.41 10.01
CA PHE A 50 0.36 1.49 9.12
C PHE A 50 -0.80 2.26 9.74
N GLU A 51 -1.73 1.59 10.41
CA GLU A 51 -2.82 2.26 11.10
C GLU A 51 -2.31 3.11 12.26
N GLN A 52 -1.35 2.62 13.06
CA GLN A 52 -0.73 3.38 14.14
C GLN A 52 -0.05 4.66 13.64
N GLU A 53 0.55 4.61 12.46
CA GLU A 53 1.23 5.76 11.84
C GLU A 53 0.31 6.54 10.89
N TYR A 54 -0.93 6.11 10.70
CA TYR A 54 -1.82 6.66 9.67
C TYR A 54 -2.09 8.15 9.85
N GLU A 55 -2.29 8.60 11.09
CA GLU A 55 -2.49 10.03 11.35
C GLU A 55 -1.25 10.84 10.91
N SER A 56 -0.06 10.32 11.17
CA SER A 56 1.19 10.95 10.74
C SER A 56 1.31 10.97 9.21
N TYR A 57 0.90 9.91 8.53
CA TYR A 57 0.84 9.89 7.06
C TYR A 57 -0.12 10.96 6.54
N ARG A 58 -1.30 11.07 7.13
CA ARG A 58 -2.29 12.08 6.72
C ARG A 58 -1.77 13.49 6.94
N GLU A 59 -1.14 13.76 8.07
CA GLU A 59 -0.54 15.07 8.37
C GLU A 59 0.57 15.40 7.39
N ALA A 60 1.29 14.40 6.91
CA ALA A 60 2.34 14.56 5.91
C ALA A 60 1.80 14.67 4.47
N GLY A 61 0.49 14.53 4.29
CA GLY A 61 -0.14 14.58 2.97
C GLY A 61 0.03 13.30 2.16
N VAL A 62 0.28 12.17 2.82
CA VAL A 62 0.50 10.86 2.17
C VAL A 62 -0.72 9.98 2.33
N THR A 63 -1.22 9.44 1.21
CA THR A 63 -2.30 8.46 1.20
C THR A 63 -1.70 7.05 1.25
N VAL A 64 -2.34 6.14 1.99
CA VAL A 64 -1.88 4.75 2.13
C VAL A 64 -2.94 3.81 1.55
N TYR A 65 -2.49 2.87 0.72
CA TYR A 65 -3.32 1.78 0.21
C TYR A 65 -2.63 0.45 0.46
N GLY A 66 -3.36 -0.50 1.05
CA GLY A 66 -2.91 -1.89 1.11
C GLY A 66 -3.55 -2.67 -0.04
N VAL A 67 -2.82 -3.58 -0.66
CA VAL A 67 -3.29 -4.38 -1.79
C VAL A 67 -2.95 -5.84 -1.56
N SER A 68 -3.93 -6.72 -1.71
CA SER A 68 -3.70 -8.16 -1.75
C SER A 68 -4.66 -8.82 -2.74
N THR A 69 -4.45 -10.10 -2.99
CA THR A 69 -5.31 -10.89 -3.87
C THR A 69 -6.59 -11.38 -3.16
N ASP A 70 -6.81 -10.96 -1.93
CA ASP A 70 -8.06 -11.24 -1.21
C ASP A 70 -9.22 -10.44 -1.81
N ASP A 71 -10.45 -10.91 -1.58
CA ASP A 71 -11.63 -10.23 -2.10
C ASP A 71 -12.13 -9.13 -1.15
N VAL A 72 -13.18 -8.40 -1.59
CA VAL A 72 -13.75 -7.29 -0.82
C VAL A 72 -14.27 -7.76 0.54
N ASP A 73 -14.93 -8.91 0.59
CA ASP A 73 -15.49 -9.42 1.85
C ASP A 73 -14.39 -9.72 2.86
N SER A 74 -13.27 -10.29 2.40
CA SER A 74 -12.10 -10.55 3.25
C SER A 74 -11.52 -9.24 3.78
N HIS A 75 -11.35 -8.25 2.91
CA HIS A 75 -10.83 -6.93 3.31
C HIS A 75 -11.74 -6.22 4.29
N ARG A 76 -13.07 -6.32 4.10
CA ARG A 76 -14.03 -5.73 5.04
C ARG A 76 -13.89 -6.35 6.42
N ALA A 77 -13.84 -7.67 6.50
CA ALA A 77 -13.68 -8.37 7.77
C ALA A 77 -12.36 -8.00 8.45
N PHE A 78 -11.28 -7.96 7.69
CA PHE A 78 -9.95 -7.62 8.20
C PHE A 78 -9.88 -6.17 8.68
N ALA A 79 -10.40 -5.22 7.89
CA ALA A 79 -10.43 -3.81 8.26
C ALA A 79 -11.27 -3.57 9.53
N ASP A 80 -12.42 -4.23 9.64
CA ASP A 80 -13.28 -4.12 10.83
C ASP A 80 -12.59 -4.72 12.05
N GLN A 81 -11.97 -5.88 11.90
CA GLN A 81 -11.30 -6.58 12.99
C GLN A 81 -10.13 -5.77 13.56
N GLU A 82 -9.33 -5.15 12.68
CA GLU A 82 -8.13 -4.42 13.06
C GLU A 82 -8.35 -2.91 13.20
N GLY A 83 -9.54 -2.41 12.89
CA GLY A 83 -9.86 -0.98 13.00
C GLY A 83 -9.09 -0.11 12.01
N LEU A 84 -8.93 -0.58 10.77
CA LEU A 84 -8.15 0.13 9.76
C LEU A 84 -8.96 1.27 9.13
N ASP A 85 -8.40 2.48 9.11
CA ASP A 85 -9.02 3.65 8.52
C ASP A 85 -8.56 3.92 7.08
N PHE A 86 -7.46 3.32 6.65
CA PHE A 86 -7.00 3.44 5.27
C PHE A 86 -7.63 2.36 4.38
N ASP A 87 -7.61 2.58 3.06
CA ASP A 87 -8.23 1.66 2.11
C ASP A 87 -7.39 0.42 1.86
N LEU A 88 -8.07 -0.74 1.84
CA LEU A 88 -7.52 -2.00 1.35
C LEU A 88 -8.15 -2.27 -0.01
N LEU A 89 -7.32 -2.44 -1.03
CA LEU A 89 -7.78 -2.67 -2.40
C LEU A 89 -7.80 -4.16 -2.70
N ALA A 90 -8.94 -4.66 -3.18
CA ALA A 90 -9.11 -6.06 -3.54
C ALA A 90 -8.60 -6.30 -4.95
N ASP A 91 -7.68 -7.26 -5.11
CA ASP A 91 -7.04 -7.57 -6.39
C ASP A 91 -7.07 -9.09 -6.67
N PRO A 92 -8.26 -9.73 -6.65
CA PRO A 92 -8.34 -11.18 -6.77
C PRO A 92 -7.81 -11.73 -8.10
N ASP A 93 -7.83 -10.92 -9.16
CA ASP A 93 -7.33 -11.32 -10.48
C ASP A 93 -5.90 -10.84 -10.74
N SER A 94 -5.23 -10.30 -9.73
CA SER A 94 -3.83 -9.82 -9.81
C SER A 94 -3.60 -8.71 -10.85
N GLU A 95 -4.63 -7.95 -11.17
CA GLU A 95 -4.53 -6.88 -12.18
C GLU A 95 -3.65 -5.74 -11.68
N VAL A 96 -3.83 -5.32 -10.42
CA VAL A 96 -3.01 -4.26 -9.82
C VAL A 96 -1.58 -4.76 -9.61
N ALA A 97 -1.44 -5.99 -9.08
CA ALA A 97 -0.11 -6.59 -8.89
C ALA A 97 0.65 -6.69 -10.21
N ASP A 98 0.00 -7.14 -11.27
CA ASP A 98 0.62 -7.23 -12.60
C ASP A 98 1.04 -5.86 -13.13
N ALA A 99 0.21 -4.83 -12.92
CA ALA A 99 0.52 -3.47 -13.37
C ALA A 99 1.80 -2.93 -12.69
N PHE A 100 2.02 -3.27 -11.42
CA PHE A 100 3.22 -2.89 -10.68
C PHE A 100 4.37 -3.90 -10.84
N GLY A 101 4.12 -5.03 -11.49
CA GLY A 101 5.12 -6.08 -11.64
C GLY A 101 5.40 -6.83 -10.36
N VAL A 102 4.43 -6.90 -9.44
CA VAL A 102 4.55 -7.64 -8.19
C VAL A 102 4.19 -9.10 -8.44
N SER A 103 5.07 -10.02 -8.01
CA SER A 103 4.86 -11.46 -8.24
C SER A 103 3.67 -11.98 -7.44
N THR A 104 2.86 -12.82 -8.10
CA THR A 104 1.76 -13.56 -7.47
C THR A 104 1.86 -15.06 -7.76
N GLU A 105 3.07 -15.54 -8.05
CA GLU A 105 3.33 -16.95 -8.43
C GLU A 105 2.89 -17.94 -7.37
N SER A 106 2.95 -17.56 -6.09
CA SER A 106 2.50 -18.41 -4.98
C SER A 106 0.98 -18.39 -4.75
N GLY A 107 0.23 -17.63 -5.57
CA GLY A 107 -1.19 -17.37 -5.35
C GLY A 107 -1.45 -16.17 -4.43
N ALA A 108 -0.41 -15.51 -3.96
CA ALA A 108 -0.49 -14.34 -3.09
C ALA A 108 0.56 -13.31 -3.53
N ALA A 109 0.27 -12.04 -3.30
CA ALA A 109 1.20 -10.97 -3.69
C ALA A 109 2.48 -11.03 -2.85
N ALA A 110 3.62 -10.86 -3.50
CA ALA A 110 4.89 -10.71 -2.80
C ALA A 110 4.87 -9.40 -1.99
N ARG A 111 5.44 -9.43 -0.79
CA ARG A 111 5.45 -8.26 0.10
C ARG A 111 6.36 -7.18 -0.47
N THR A 112 5.75 -6.16 -1.07
CA THR A 112 6.43 -5.09 -1.80
C THR A 112 5.72 -3.77 -1.53
N THR A 113 6.47 -2.70 -1.30
CA THR A 113 5.91 -1.38 -1.05
C THR A 113 6.48 -0.37 -2.03
N PHE A 114 5.60 0.48 -2.56
CA PHE A 114 5.97 1.55 -3.48
C PHE A 114 5.64 2.90 -2.84
N VAL A 115 6.56 3.85 -2.92
CA VAL A 115 6.30 5.25 -2.60
C VAL A 115 6.22 5.99 -3.93
N ILE A 116 5.10 6.67 -4.15
CA ILE A 116 4.77 7.30 -5.44
C ILE A 116 4.47 8.78 -5.21
N SER A 117 4.94 9.63 -6.10
CA SER A 117 4.64 11.06 -6.10
C SER A 117 4.91 11.61 -7.50
N ASP A 118 4.17 12.65 -7.88
CA ASP A 118 4.30 13.29 -9.21
C ASP A 118 4.11 12.31 -10.38
N GLY A 119 3.26 11.31 -10.18
CA GLY A 119 2.97 10.30 -11.21
C GLY A 119 4.07 9.29 -11.46
N ALA A 120 5.10 9.24 -10.62
CA ALA A 120 6.24 8.34 -10.79
C ALA A 120 6.60 7.64 -9.47
N ILE A 121 7.16 6.44 -9.60
CA ILE A 121 7.65 5.68 -8.46
C ILE A 121 8.93 6.33 -7.96
N GLN A 122 8.97 6.63 -6.66
CA GLN A 122 10.10 7.30 -6.03
C GLN A 122 10.98 6.30 -5.26
N ARG A 123 10.37 5.29 -4.64
CA ARG A 123 11.07 4.24 -3.89
C ARG A 123 10.33 2.93 -4.00
N VAL A 124 11.07 1.82 -3.92
CA VAL A 124 10.53 0.47 -3.90
C VAL A 124 11.20 -0.31 -2.76
N TYR A 125 10.39 -1.01 -1.98
CA TYR A 125 10.86 -1.88 -0.91
C TYR A 125 10.44 -3.30 -1.23
N THR A 126 11.40 -4.21 -1.29
CA THR A 126 11.13 -5.64 -1.53
C THR A 126 11.65 -6.45 -0.34
N GLY A 127 11.12 -7.65 -0.15
CA GLY A 127 11.52 -8.50 0.98
C GLY A 127 11.27 -7.83 2.32
N VAL A 128 10.15 -7.14 2.44
CA VAL A 128 9.83 -6.26 3.57
C VAL A 128 9.64 -7.04 4.87
N ASP A 129 10.27 -6.55 5.95
CA ASP A 129 9.94 -6.99 7.30
C ASP A 129 8.71 -6.19 7.75
N PRO A 130 7.56 -6.82 8.05
CA PRO A 130 6.35 -6.09 8.43
C PRO A 130 6.52 -5.26 9.71
N ASP A 131 7.39 -5.67 10.62
CA ASP A 131 7.62 -4.94 11.86
C ASP A 131 8.53 -3.72 11.63
N GLY A 132 8.03 -2.53 11.96
CA GLY A 132 8.76 -1.27 11.82
C GLY A 132 8.72 -0.67 10.41
N HIS A 133 8.11 -1.35 9.45
CA HIS A 133 8.12 -0.91 8.05
C HIS A 133 7.35 0.40 7.84
N ALA A 134 6.16 0.52 8.43
CA ALA A 134 5.32 1.71 8.24
C ALA A 134 6.04 2.99 8.68
N ARG A 135 6.73 2.95 9.82
CA ARG A 135 7.50 4.10 10.32
C ARG A 135 8.70 4.39 9.44
N ALA A 136 9.41 3.34 9.00
CA ALA A 136 10.59 3.49 8.14
C ALA A 136 10.22 4.14 6.81
N VAL A 137 9.12 3.72 6.18
CA VAL A 137 8.66 4.28 4.91
C VAL A 137 8.29 5.76 5.07
N LEU A 138 7.58 6.11 6.13
CA LEU A 138 7.21 7.51 6.39
C LEU A 138 8.46 8.37 6.59
N GLY A 139 9.43 7.90 7.37
CA GLY A 139 10.68 8.62 7.58
C GLY A 139 11.45 8.85 6.28
N ASP A 140 11.53 7.83 5.43
CA ASP A 140 12.19 7.95 4.13
C ASP A 140 11.48 8.93 3.21
N ALA A 141 10.14 8.95 3.22
CA ALA A 141 9.36 9.89 2.41
C ALA A 141 9.58 11.33 2.87
N LEU A 142 9.65 11.57 4.17
CA LEU A 142 9.93 12.89 4.73
C LEU A 142 11.36 13.34 4.41
N ASP A 143 12.33 12.45 4.55
CA ASP A 143 13.75 12.74 4.28
C ASP A 143 14.00 13.04 2.80
N ALA A 144 13.22 12.46 1.90
CA ALA A 144 13.36 12.67 0.46
C ALA A 144 12.50 13.84 -0.06
N ASP A 145 11.89 14.62 0.83
CA ASP A 145 10.95 15.71 0.50
C ASP A 145 9.75 15.26 -0.34
N LEU A 146 9.40 13.97 -0.28
CA LEU A 146 8.24 13.43 -0.97
C LEU A 146 6.95 13.73 -0.22
N ALA A 147 7.07 14.04 1.07
CA ALA A 147 5.97 14.40 1.95
C ALA A 147 6.39 15.60 2.79
N THR A 148 5.41 16.36 3.29
CA THR A 148 5.68 17.52 4.13
C THR A 148 4.91 17.42 5.43
N VAL A 149 5.58 17.76 6.54
CA VAL A 149 4.92 17.94 7.81
C VAL A 149 4.56 19.41 7.93
N GLU A 150 3.32 19.70 8.15
CA GLU A 150 2.88 21.06 8.43
C GLU A 150 3.15 21.39 9.91
N ASP A 151 3.90 22.41 10.13
CA ASP A 151 4.19 22.92 11.47
C ASP A 151 3.02 23.72 12.04
#